data_e12744d0dd9d6b141fb3ae4d2c36ab90
#
_entry.id   e12744d0dd9d6b141fb3ae4d2c36ab90
#
_cell.length_a   1.000
_cell.length_b   1.000
_cell.length_c   1.000
_cell.angle_alpha   90.00
_cell.angle_beta   90.00
_cell.angle_gamma   90.00
#
_symmetry.space_group_name_H-M   'P 1'
#
loop_
_entity.id
_entity.type
_entity.pdbx_description
1 polymer ?
#
loop_
_entity_poly.entity_id
_entity_poly.type
_entity_poly.pdbx_seq_one_letter_code
_entity_poly.pdbx_strand_id
1 'polypeptide(L)'
;MKEHPGPESPVAPPPPETWNGRATNRVQWLLAAVGAACVALGVELAVDSSWNSGPVALLMSVVGCVAAGLLILFGTLAFVHVAVSVDKECLEVRCGHMGLPRRRIEFAQVVDADFAPRVTPRQWGGWGYRWRPEMGTAVVVRRGEALVLKLGDGRTFTVTVDDAESAVRIIRHRLGLLPATGTGTAGA
;
A
#
# COMPACT_ATOMS: atom_id res chain seq x y z
N MET A 1 -27.29 -21.56 -51.33
CA MET A 1 -26.56 -22.04 -50.17
C MET A 1 -26.08 -20.77 -49.44
N LYS A 2 -26.82 -20.36 -48.38
CA LYS A 2 -26.51 -19.14 -47.63
C LYS A 2 -25.63 -19.54 -46.47
N GLU A 3 -24.39 -19.10 -46.47
CA GLU A 3 -23.49 -19.21 -45.33
C GLU A 3 -24.01 -18.34 -44.18
N HIS A 4 -24.28 -18.95 -43.04
CA HIS A 4 -24.55 -18.26 -41.79
C HIS A 4 -23.22 -17.80 -41.22
N PRO A 5 -23.05 -16.49 -40.93
CA PRO A 5 -21.89 -16.06 -40.15
C PRO A 5 -22.01 -16.65 -38.74
N GLY A 6 -20.98 -17.37 -38.32
CA GLY A 6 -20.88 -17.92 -36.97
C GLY A 6 -20.85 -16.80 -35.92
N PRO A 7 -21.23 -17.09 -34.68
CA PRO A 7 -21.25 -16.10 -33.60
C PRO A 7 -19.83 -15.54 -33.37
N GLU A 8 -19.68 -14.24 -33.62
CA GLU A 8 -18.48 -13.50 -33.24
C GLU A 8 -18.27 -13.65 -31.75
N SER A 9 -17.16 -14.24 -31.36
CA SER A 9 -16.76 -14.31 -29.97
C SER A 9 -16.66 -12.90 -29.41
N PRO A 10 -17.25 -12.61 -28.23
CA PRO A 10 -17.21 -11.27 -27.65
C PRO A 10 -15.75 -10.85 -27.43
N VAL A 11 -15.33 -9.79 -28.11
CA VAL A 11 -14.03 -9.15 -27.92
C VAL A 11 -13.97 -8.70 -26.47
N ALA A 12 -13.03 -9.24 -25.70
CA ALA A 12 -12.83 -8.85 -24.34
C ALA A 12 -12.59 -7.33 -24.27
N PRO A 13 -13.27 -6.60 -23.37
CA PRO A 13 -13.10 -5.17 -23.26
C PRO A 13 -11.63 -4.83 -22.99
N PRO A 14 -11.11 -3.73 -23.60
CA PRO A 14 -9.75 -3.30 -23.34
C PRO A 14 -9.52 -3.09 -21.84
N PRO A 15 -8.34 -3.43 -21.32
CA PRO A 15 -8.05 -3.26 -19.90
C PRO A 15 -8.23 -1.80 -19.49
N PRO A 16 -8.75 -1.54 -18.29
CA PRO A 16 -9.03 -0.19 -17.84
C PRO A 16 -7.76 0.67 -17.92
N GLU A 17 -7.92 1.88 -18.43
CA GLU A 17 -6.79 2.82 -18.62
C GLU A 17 -6.14 3.26 -17.30
N THR A 18 -6.86 3.16 -16.20
CA THR A 18 -6.39 3.49 -14.86
C THR A 18 -6.76 2.39 -13.89
N TRP A 19 -5.85 2.05 -12.99
CA TRP A 19 -6.11 1.10 -11.91
C TRP A 19 -5.80 1.77 -10.58
N ASN A 20 -6.67 1.55 -9.59
CA ASN A 20 -6.51 2.08 -8.25
C ASN A 20 -6.63 0.94 -7.24
N GLY A 21 -5.53 0.62 -6.59
CA GLY A 21 -5.46 -0.34 -5.50
C GLY A 21 -5.34 0.34 -4.14
N ARG A 22 -5.85 -0.33 -3.12
CA ARG A 22 -5.74 0.13 -1.72
C ARG A 22 -5.27 -1.03 -0.87
N ALA A 23 -4.54 -0.72 0.19
CA ALA A 23 -4.26 -1.66 1.25
C ALA A 23 -4.48 -0.98 2.59
N THR A 24 -5.21 -1.65 3.48
CA THR A 24 -5.49 -1.15 4.83
C THR A 24 -5.06 -2.18 5.87
N ASN A 25 -4.40 -1.72 6.93
CA ASN A 25 -3.97 -2.59 8.01
C ASN A 25 -4.94 -2.48 9.21
N ARG A 26 -5.69 -3.56 9.45
CA ARG A 26 -6.65 -3.62 10.57
C ARG A 26 -5.97 -3.56 11.95
N VAL A 27 -4.73 -4.04 12.07
CA VAL A 27 -3.98 -4.00 13.33
C VAL A 27 -3.70 -2.57 13.79
N GLN A 28 -3.58 -1.64 12.86
CA GLN A 28 -3.34 -0.23 13.17
C GLN A 28 -4.53 0.44 13.87
N TRP A 29 -5.75 -0.05 13.65
CA TRP A 29 -6.92 0.42 14.40
C TRP A 29 -6.84 0.09 15.88
N LEU A 30 -6.26 -1.06 16.24
CA LEU A 30 -6.02 -1.41 17.63
C LEU A 30 -4.98 -0.46 18.26
N LEU A 31 -3.92 -0.15 17.54
CA LEU A 31 -2.92 0.81 18.02
C LEU A 31 -3.49 2.23 18.15
N ALA A 32 -4.35 2.64 17.21
CA ALA A 32 -5.05 3.92 17.31
C ALA A 32 -5.97 3.96 18.54
N ALA A 33 -6.67 2.87 18.82
CA ALA A 33 -7.49 2.77 20.04
C ALA A 33 -6.65 2.87 21.34
N VAL A 34 -5.48 2.22 21.36
CA VAL A 34 -4.53 2.36 22.47
C VAL A 34 -4.04 3.80 22.62
N GLY A 35 -3.67 4.45 21.50
CA GLY A 35 -3.27 5.86 21.52
C GLY A 35 -4.37 6.78 22.04
N ALA A 36 -5.62 6.56 21.61
CA ALA A 36 -6.78 7.31 22.09
C ALA A 36 -7.02 7.06 23.58
N ALA A 37 -6.89 5.82 24.05
CA ALA A 37 -7.02 5.48 25.48
C ALA A 37 -5.92 6.16 26.32
N CYS A 38 -4.69 6.24 25.84
CA CYS A 38 -3.62 6.98 26.54
C CYS A 38 -3.93 8.49 26.65
N VAL A 39 -4.47 9.09 25.58
CA VAL A 39 -4.89 10.50 25.64
C VAL A 39 -6.03 10.68 26.63
N ALA A 40 -7.06 9.83 26.59
CA ALA A 40 -8.18 9.89 27.50
C ALA A 40 -7.74 9.75 28.97
N LEU A 41 -6.82 8.81 29.24
CA LEU A 41 -6.22 8.64 30.57
C LEU A 41 -5.47 9.91 31.02
N GLY A 42 -4.72 10.54 30.13
CA GLY A 42 -4.04 11.80 30.42
C GLY A 42 -5.00 12.94 30.80
N VAL A 43 -6.15 13.01 30.08
CA VAL A 43 -7.22 13.98 30.40
C VAL A 43 -7.86 13.67 31.76
N GLU A 44 -8.16 12.39 32.02
CA GLU A 44 -8.73 11.95 33.31
C GLU A 44 -7.82 12.31 34.47
N LEU A 45 -6.52 12.03 34.36
CA LEU A 45 -5.53 12.42 35.36
C LEU A 45 -5.41 13.93 35.55
N ALA A 46 -5.68 14.73 34.54
CA ALA A 46 -5.69 16.19 34.62
C ALA A 46 -6.92 16.72 35.35
N VAL A 47 -8.06 16.04 35.22
CA VAL A 47 -9.33 16.41 35.89
C VAL A 47 -9.38 15.91 37.31
N ASP A 48 -8.98 14.66 37.56
CA ASP A 48 -8.94 14.05 38.87
C ASP A 48 -7.50 13.89 39.37
N SER A 49 -7.07 14.85 40.19
CA SER A 49 -5.73 14.90 40.78
C SER A 49 -5.55 13.97 41.98
N SER A 50 -6.57 13.24 42.41
CA SER A 50 -6.55 12.40 43.63
C SER A 50 -5.52 11.26 43.56
N TRP A 51 -5.11 10.87 42.36
CA TRP A 51 -4.16 9.77 42.06
C TRP A 51 -2.67 10.16 42.22
N ASN A 52 -2.35 11.44 42.37
CA ASN A 52 -0.97 11.94 42.39
C ASN A 52 -0.61 12.70 43.65
N SER A 53 0.57 12.41 44.19
CA SER A 53 1.07 12.94 45.45
C SER A 53 1.65 14.36 45.37
N GLY A 54 1.48 15.08 44.24
CA GLY A 54 1.98 16.44 44.08
C GLY A 54 1.84 17.00 42.66
N PRO A 55 1.90 18.35 42.51
CA PRO A 55 1.63 19.02 41.24
C PRO A 55 2.64 18.68 40.14
N VAL A 56 3.90 18.43 40.49
CA VAL A 56 4.94 18.08 39.51
C VAL A 56 4.74 16.66 38.99
N ALA A 57 4.42 15.69 39.88
CA ALA A 57 4.13 14.33 39.49
C ALA A 57 2.89 14.25 38.61
N LEU A 58 1.84 14.99 38.92
CA LEU A 58 0.63 15.12 38.10
C LEU A 58 0.96 15.65 36.71
N LEU A 59 1.69 16.77 36.65
CA LEU A 59 2.06 17.37 35.37
C LEU A 59 2.86 16.39 34.48
N MET A 60 3.83 15.69 35.03
CA MET A 60 4.64 14.71 34.31
C MET A 60 3.81 13.54 33.82
N SER A 61 2.88 13.04 34.63
CA SER A 61 1.97 11.94 34.22
C SER A 61 1.04 12.35 33.09
N VAL A 62 0.41 13.52 33.19
CA VAL A 62 -0.49 14.05 32.16
C VAL A 62 0.26 14.28 30.83
N VAL A 63 1.38 15.01 30.89
CA VAL A 63 2.20 15.29 29.72
C VAL A 63 2.71 13.99 29.09
N GLY A 64 3.18 13.04 29.91
CA GLY A 64 3.66 11.74 29.41
C GLY A 64 2.57 10.94 28.71
N CYS A 65 1.39 10.81 29.31
CA CYS A 65 0.26 10.08 28.71
C CYS A 65 -0.23 10.73 27.41
N VAL A 66 -0.39 12.05 27.41
CA VAL A 66 -0.86 12.79 26.22
C VAL A 66 0.18 12.71 25.10
N ALA A 67 1.45 12.94 25.40
CA ALA A 67 2.51 12.86 24.41
C ALA A 67 2.65 11.45 23.81
N ALA A 68 2.64 10.42 24.64
CA ALA A 68 2.67 9.03 24.20
C ALA A 68 1.46 8.69 23.32
N GLY A 69 0.26 9.08 23.75
CA GLY A 69 -0.97 8.85 23.00
C GLY A 69 -0.97 9.54 21.63
N LEU A 70 -0.53 10.81 21.58
CA LEU A 70 -0.42 11.56 20.33
C LEU A 70 0.64 10.97 19.38
N LEU A 71 1.79 10.52 19.91
CA LEU A 71 2.81 9.86 19.10
C LEU A 71 2.30 8.56 18.48
N ILE A 72 1.58 7.74 19.26
CA ILE A 72 0.98 6.50 18.78
C ILE A 72 -0.08 6.82 17.71
N LEU A 73 -0.97 7.77 17.95
CA LEU A 73 -2.00 8.18 17.01
C LEU A 73 -1.38 8.71 15.69
N PHE A 74 -0.41 9.61 15.80
CA PHE A 74 0.26 10.16 14.63
C PHE A 74 0.98 9.07 13.83
N GLY A 75 1.74 8.21 14.50
CA GLY A 75 2.46 7.11 13.86
C GLY A 75 1.51 6.10 13.19
N THR A 76 0.36 5.81 13.81
CA THR A 76 -0.62 4.90 13.23
C THR A 76 -1.34 5.51 12.04
N LEU A 77 -1.80 6.77 12.13
CA LEU A 77 -2.52 7.46 11.05
C LEU A 77 -1.64 7.69 9.82
N ALA A 78 -0.34 7.89 10.02
CA ALA A 78 0.61 8.06 8.91
C ALA A 78 0.75 6.82 8.03
N PHE A 79 0.49 5.60 8.57
CA PHE A 79 0.74 4.33 7.87
C PHE A 79 -0.49 3.42 7.72
N VAL A 80 -1.70 3.91 8.05
CA VAL A 80 -2.94 3.09 8.00
C VAL A 80 -3.32 2.68 6.58
N HIS A 81 -3.04 3.54 5.61
CA HIS A 81 -3.45 3.34 4.22
C HIS A 81 -2.28 3.43 3.27
N VAL A 82 -2.33 2.63 2.23
CA VAL A 82 -1.59 2.88 1.01
C VAL A 82 -2.58 2.90 -0.14
N ALA A 83 -2.52 3.96 -0.91
CA ALA A 83 -3.19 4.07 -2.18
C ALA A 83 -2.15 3.95 -3.30
N VAL A 84 -2.38 3.03 -4.20
CA VAL A 84 -1.57 2.83 -5.39
C VAL A 84 -2.43 3.17 -6.58
N SER A 85 -2.01 4.12 -7.39
CA SER A 85 -2.64 4.45 -8.65
C SER A 85 -1.69 4.18 -9.82
N VAL A 86 -2.22 3.49 -10.81
CA VAL A 86 -1.55 3.23 -12.09
C VAL A 86 -2.15 4.18 -13.10
N ASP A 87 -1.39 5.18 -13.49
CA ASP A 87 -1.72 6.13 -14.55
C ASP A 87 -1.15 5.66 -15.91
N LYS A 88 -1.31 6.48 -16.95
CA LYS A 88 -0.80 6.17 -18.31
C LYS A 88 0.73 6.07 -18.36
N GLU A 89 1.44 6.88 -17.57
CA GLU A 89 2.89 7.04 -17.66
C GLU A 89 3.63 6.60 -16.39
N CYS A 90 2.92 6.49 -15.27
CA CYS A 90 3.55 6.22 -13.99
C CYS A 90 2.69 5.43 -13.02
N LEU A 91 3.36 4.76 -12.10
CA LEU A 91 2.79 4.23 -10.89
C LEU A 91 3.04 5.22 -9.75
N GLU A 92 1.99 5.65 -9.10
CA GLU A 92 2.05 6.51 -7.93
C GLU A 92 1.62 5.75 -6.68
N VAL A 93 2.47 5.78 -5.65
CA VAL A 93 2.21 5.21 -4.34
C VAL A 93 2.12 6.33 -3.33
N ARG A 94 0.99 6.44 -2.66
CA ARG A 94 0.73 7.42 -1.59
C ARG A 94 0.50 6.69 -0.29
N CYS A 95 1.22 7.07 0.75
CA CYS A 95 1.08 6.49 2.07
C CYS A 95 0.31 7.43 3.01
N GLY A 96 -0.57 6.86 3.84
CA GLY A 96 -1.31 7.57 4.86
C GLY A 96 -2.38 8.54 4.35
N HIS A 97 -3.10 9.17 5.29
CA HIS A 97 -4.15 10.15 5.00
C HIS A 97 -3.60 11.45 4.38
N MET A 98 -2.38 11.82 4.74
CA MET A 98 -1.71 13.01 4.20
C MET A 98 -1.02 12.74 2.85
N GLY A 99 -1.06 11.50 2.35
CA GLY A 99 -0.41 11.12 1.09
C GLY A 99 1.12 11.16 1.12
N LEU A 100 1.73 11.15 2.29
CA LEU A 100 3.18 11.18 2.50
C LEU A 100 3.65 9.92 3.25
N PRO A 101 4.79 9.31 2.86
CA PRO A 101 5.60 9.62 1.69
C PRO A 101 4.90 9.28 0.37
N ARG A 102 5.14 10.10 -0.66
CA ARG A 102 4.67 9.89 -2.02
C ARG A 102 5.83 9.40 -2.88
N ARG A 103 5.63 8.29 -3.58
CA ARG A 103 6.60 7.76 -4.54
C ARG A 103 5.95 7.66 -5.91
N ARG A 104 6.56 8.31 -6.89
CA ARG A 104 6.19 8.21 -8.30
C ARG A 104 7.28 7.43 -9.03
N ILE A 105 6.90 6.41 -9.80
CA ILE A 105 7.76 5.56 -10.60
C ILE A 105 7.25 5.63 -12.03
N GLU A 106 8.05 6.16 -12.93
CA GLU A 106 7.73 6.24 -14.35
C GLU A 106 7.91 4.87 -15.01
N PHE A 107 6.99 4.48 -15.88
CA PHE A 107 7.08 3.20 -16.57
C PHE A 107 8.30 3.10 -17.48
N ALA A 108 8.85 4.21 -17.94
CA ALA A 108 10.13 4.24 -18.63
C ALA A 108 11.30 3.66 -17.83
N GLN A 109 11.19 3.65 -16.50
CA GLN A 109 12.19 3.08 -15.59
C GLN A 109 11.88 1.62 -15.19
N VAL A 110 10.70 1.10 -15.55
CA VAL A 110 10.25 -0.24 -15.19
C VAL A 110 10.55 -1.22 -16.31
N VAL A 111 11.31 -2.26 -16.00
CA VAL A 111 11.65 -3.33 -16.96
C VAL A 111 10.62 -4.45 -16.91
N ASP A 112 10.09 -4.76 -15.72
CA ASP A 112 9.12 -5.84 -15.54
C ASP A 112 8.30 -5.59 -14.26
N ALA A 113 7.10 -6.16 -14.24
CA ALA A 113 6.23 -6.20 -13.07
C ALA A 113 5.91 -7.64 -12.72
N ASP A 114 6.02 -8.01 -11.46
CA ASP A 114 5.81 -9.38 -10.98
C ASP A 114 4.82 -9.43 -9.83
N PHE A 115 4.21 -10.58 -9.64
CA PHE A 115 3.25 -10.84 -8.59
C PHE A 115 3.91 -11.65 -7.46
N ALA A 116 3.88 -11.12 -6.25
CA ALA A 116 4.28 -11.86 -5.07
C ALA A 116 3.03 -12.26 -4.26
N PRO A 117 2.71 -13.57 -4.17
CA PRO A 117 1.48 -14.04 -3.51
C PRO A 117 1.50 -13.77 -2.01
N ARG A 118 2.67 -13.64 -1.40
CA ARG A 118 2.80 -13.41 0.03
C ARG A 118 4.06 -12.63 0.39
N VAL A 119 3.85 -11.40 0.81
CA VAL A 119 4.87 -10.56 1.44
C VAL A 119 4.54 -10.41 2.92
N THR A 120 5.55 -10.52 3.77
CA THR A 120 5.39 -10.37 5.22
C THR A 120 6.25 -9.22 5.74
N PRO A 121 5.77 -8.47 6.74
CA PRO A 121 6.55 -7.39 7.36
C PRO A 121 7.89 -7.86 7.94
N ARG A 122 7.94 -9.12 8.44
CA ARG A 122 9.19 -9.68 9.00
C ARG A 122 10.33 -9.76 7.98
N GLN A 123 10.02 -10.06 6.71
CA GLN A 123 11.02 -10.12 5.65
C GLN A 123 11.65 -8.76 5.38
N TRP A 124 10.90 -7.69 5.60
CA TRP A 124 11.30 -6.31 5.35
C TRP A 124 11.72 -5.54 6.61
N GLY A 125 11.74 -6.17 7.79
CA GLY A 125 12.10 -5.52 9.05
C GLY A 125 10.98 -4.65 9.64
N GLY A 126 9.72 -4.88 9.27
CA GLY A 126 8.55 -4.21 9.83
C GLY A 126 7.58 -3.67 8.77
N TRP A 127 6.57 -2.96 9.25
CA TRP A 127 5.59 -2.26 8.41
C TRP A 127 6.10 -0.91 7.91
N GLY A 128 5.45 -0.36 6.90
CA GLY A 128 5.70 0.95 6.34
C GLY A 128 6.69 0.95 5.19
N TYR A 129 7.32 2.11 4.96
CA TYR A 129 8.33 2.28 3.95
C TYR A 129 9.66 1.70 4.44
N ARG A 130 10.20 0.73 3.72
CA ARG A 130 11.41 0.00 4.08
C ARG A 130 12.37 -0.05 2.91
N TRP A 131 13.64 0.01 3.22
CA TRP A 131 14.71 -0.16 2.25
C TRP A 131 15.69 -1.23 2.74
N ARG A 132 16.06 -2.14 1.84
CA ARG A 132 17.10 -3.14 2.07
C ARG A 132 18.03 -3.20 0.87
N PRO A 133 19.36 -3.18 1.06
CA PRO A 133 20.32 -3.22 -0.05
C PRO A 133 20.11 -4.42 -0.98
N GLU A 134 19.77 -5.57 -0.42
CA GLU A 134 19.65 -6.84 -1.14
C GLU A 134 18.29 -7.02 -1.85
N MET A 135 17.25 -6.35 -1.36
CA MET A 135 15.87 -6.55 -1.81
C MET A 135 15.23 -5.29 -2.42
N GLY A 136 15.93 -4.15 -2.34
CA GLY A 136 15.40 -2.88 -2.83
C GLY A 136 14.49 -2.16 -1.83
N THR A 137 13.49 -1.47 -2.33
CA THR A 137 12.55 -0.67 -1.54
C THR A 137 11.19 -1.37 -1.44
N ALA A 138 10.57 -1.33 -0.28
CA ALA A 138 9.21 -1.85 -0.10
C ALA A 138 8.30 -0.90 0.67
N VAL A 139 7.03 -0.95 0.35
CA VAL A 139 5.94 -0.38 1.14
C VAL A 139 5.06 -1.53 1.64
N VAL A 140 5.27 -1.93 2.88
CA VAL A 140 4.59 -3.08 3.48
C VAL A 140 3.58 -2.60 4.50
N VAL A 141 2.30 -2.64 4.14
CA VAL A 141 1.18 -2.19 5.01
C VAL A 141 0.50 -3.36 5.70
N ARG A 142 0.41 -4.49 5.01
CA ARG A 142 -0.21 -5.72 5.54
C ARG A 142 0.54 -6.95 5.07
N ARG A 143 0.21 -8.10 5.66
CA ARG A 143 0.57 -9.40 5.07
C ARG A 143 -0.35 -9.68 3.90
N GLY A 144 0.19 -10.17 2.81
CA GLY A 144 -0.59 -10.60 1.67
C GLY A 144 0.15 -10.42 0.37
N GLU A 145 -0.61 -10.35 -0.67
CA GLU A 145 -0.13 -10.16 -2.02
C GLU A 145 0.52 -8.78 -2.21
N ALA A 146 1.45 -8.73 -3.15
CA ALA A 146 2.18 -7.53 -3.47
C ALA A 146 2.53 -7.45 -4.96
N LEU A 147 2.57 -6.22 -5.43
CA LEU A 147 3.15 -5.84 -6.71
C LEU A 147 4.65 -5.63 -6.53
N VAL A 148 5.45 -6.26 -7.38
CA VAL A 148 6.91 -6.12 -7.43
C VAL A 148 7.29 -5.52 -8.78
N LEU A 149 7.91 -4.36 -8.78
CA LEU A 149 8.45 -3.72 -9.98
C LEU A 149 9.95 -3.93 -10.03
N LYS A 150 10.45 -4.36 -11.18
CA LYS A 150 11.87 -4.43 -11.50
C LYS A 150 12.25 -3.16 -12.26
N LEU A 151 13.18 -2.40 -11.72
CA LEU A 151 13.65 -1.15 -12.31
C LEU A 151 14.89 -1.39 -13.17
N GLY A 152 15.09 -0.55 -14.18
CA GLY A 152 16.21 -0.67 -15.10
C GLY A 152 17.60 -0.49 -14.45
N ASP A 153 17.65 0.06 -13.24
CA ASP A 153 18.85 0.18 -12.44
C ASP A 153 19.18 -1.09 -11.59
N GLY A 154 18.41 -2.17 -11.81
CA GLY A 154 18.55 -3.44 -11.09
C GLY A 154 17.89 -3.44 -9.70
N ARG A 155 17.31 -2.33 -9.24
CA ARG A 155 16.58 -2.26 -7.98
C ARG A 155 15.15 -2.79 -8.14
N THR A 156 14.58 -3.27 -7.03
CA THR A 156 13.18 -3.66 -6.97
C THR A 156 12.38 -2.71 -6.09
N PHE A 157 11.12 -2.51 -6.47
CA PHE A 157 10.15 -1.80 -5.66
C PHE A 157 8.95 -2.70 -5.40
N THR A 158 8.67 -2.99 -4.13
CA THR A 158 7.59 -3.88 -3.71
C THR A 158 6.52 -3.10 -2.96
N VAL A 159 5.25 -3.28 -3.29
CA VAL A 159 4.14 -2.66 -2.56
C VAL A 159 3.05 -3.69 -2.29
N THR A 160 2.64 -3.82 -1.03
CA THR A 160 1.49 -4.65 -0.67
C THR A 160 0.20 -3.92 -1.02
N VAL A 161 -0.64 -4.53 -1.85
CA VAL A 161 -1.88 -3.94 -2.35
C VAL A 161 -2.91 -5.04 -2.57
N ASP A 162 -4.19 -4.69 -2.47
CA ASP A 162 -5.27 -5.59 -2.83
C ASP A 162 -5.32 -5.71 -4.35
N ASP A 163 -5.56 -6.93 -4.85
CA ASP A 163 -5.62 -7.22 -6.28
C ASP A 163 -4.33 -6.86 -7.05
N ALA A 164 -3.18 -7.27 -6.47
CA ALA A 164 -1.87 -7.05 -7.08
C ALA A 164 -1.73 -7.73 -8.45
N GLU A 165 -2.44 -8.85 -8.66
CA GLU A 165 -2.41 -9.58 -9.94
C GLU A 165 -2.98 -8.75 -11.09
N SER A 166 -4.10 -8.05 -10.88
CA SER A 166 -4.67 -7.14 -11.87
C SER A 166 -3.73 -5.98 -12.18
N ALA A 167 -3.07 -5.43 -11.14
CA ALA A 167 -2.06 -4.38 -11.32
C ALA A 167 -0.90 -4.86 -12.20
N VAL A 168 -0.35 -6.05 -11.92
CA VAL A 168 0.73 -6.65 -12.72
C VAL A 168 0.31 -6.83 -14.17
N ARG A 169 -0.89 -7.35 -14.42
CA ARG A 169 -1.42 -7.58 -15.76
C ARG A 169 -1.51 -6.27 -16.55
N ILE A 170 -2.04 -5.22 -15.94
CA ILE A 170 -2.17 -3.90 -16.56
C ILE A 170 -0.79 -3.31 -16.87
N ILE A 171 0.13 -3.37 -15.91
CA ILE A 171 1.49 -2.84 -16.10
C ILE A 171 2.23 -3.61 -17.20
N ARG A 172 2.21 -4.94 -17.17
CA ARG A 172 2.84 -5.77 -18.21
C ARG A 172 2.26 -5.52 -19.61
N HIS A 173 0.95 -5.34 -19.69
CA HIS A 173 0.30 -4.96 -20.95
C HIS A 173 0.83 -3.61 -21.46
N ARG A 174 0.99 -2.62 -20.59
CA ARG A 174 1.54 -1.30 -20.94
C ARG A 174 3.00 -1.33 -21.35
N LEU A 175 3.79 -2.19 -20.70
CA LEU A 175 5.18 -2.40 -21.06
C LEU A 175 5.36 -3.22 -22.34
N GLY A 176 4.25 -3.68 -22.96
CA GLY A 176 4.29 -4.54 -24.15
C GLY A 176 4.80 -5.96 -23.88
N LEU A 177 4.84 -6.37 -22.62
CA LEU A 177 5.32 -7.68 -22.17
C LEU A 177 4.25 -8.78 -22.26
N LEU A 178 2.98 -8.41 -22.40
CA LEU A 178 1.87 -9.32 -22.67
C LEU A 178 1.36 -9.07 -24.07
N PRO A 179 1.13 -10.12 -24.87
CA PRO A 179 0.46 -9.95 -26.16
C PRO A 179 -0.93 -9.35 -25.91
N ALA A 180 -1.34 -8.42 -26.78
CA ALA A 180 -2.73 -7.99 -26.82
C ALA A 180 -3.58 -9.25 -27.01
N THR A 181 -4.43 -9.56 -26.02
CA THR A 181 -5.30 -10.74 -26.07
C THR A 181 -6.28 -10.58 -27.24
N GLY A 182 -5.99 -11.21 -28.37
CA GLY A 182 -6.91 -11.18 -29.50
C GLY A 182 -6.22 -11.19 -30.86
N THR A 183 -5.54 -12.27 -31.18
CA THR A 183 -5.58 -12.80 -32.57
C THR A 183 -5.22 -14.28 -32.49
N GLY A 184 -6.23 -15.10 -32.27
CA GLY A 184 -6.15 -16.50 -32.62
C GLY A 184 -6.00 -16.56 -34.13
N THR A 185 -4.78 -16.68 -34.62
CA THR A 185 -4.54 -17.13 -35.98
C THR A 185 -4.85 -18.61 -36.01
N ALA A 186 -6.09 -18.94 -36.31
CA ALA A 186 -6.41 -20.22 -36.89
C ALA A 186 -5.82 -20.21 -38.32
N GLY A 187 -4.72 -20.89 -38.46
CA GLY A 187 -4.05 -21.05 -39.76
C GLY A 187 -3.50 -22.43 -39.93
N ALA A 188 -4.15 -23.13 -40.79
CA ALA A 188 -3.83 -24.34 -41.56
C ALA A 188 -4.42 -25.65 -41.05
#